data_ed6d9e820cc9525415f0fd8a947c147e
#
_entry.id   ed6d9e820cc9525415f0fd8a947c147e
#
_cell.length_a   1.000
_cell.length_b   1.000
_cell.length_c   1.000
_cell.angle_alpha   90.00
_cell.angle_beta   90.00
_cell.angle_gamma   90.00
#
_symmetry.space_group_name_H-M   'P 1'
#
loop_
_entity.id
_entity.type
_entity.pdbx_description
1 polymer ?
#
loop_
_entity_poly.entity_id
_entity_poly.type
_entity_poly.pdbx_seq_one_letter_code
_entity_poly.pdbx_strand_id
1 'polypeptide(L)'
;MPLSQDRGAFPYPRTQASVMVDIKTQKHDAIVLSSQSERDLQLKFVELLKRAPLPEDELLPNLGLFLSSKSLSRILFFHEIYKKILNTHGVVMEFGVRWGQTLSLLAALRGIFEPFNRHRKIIGFDTFAGFKGMSDKDGKLCRTVDGSFSVSENYQQYLEELLSLQEALNPISHLKKFELVRGDATDTIPAYLKRQPETLVSLAIFDFDIYQPTKAALQAIKPHLFKGSVLVFDELADDVFPGETIALREVFDLADLRVERMPMTARVSYVVL
;
A
#
# COMPACT_ATOMS: atom_id res chain seq x y z
N MET A 1 34.19 -43.11 4.90
CA MET A 1 32.89 -43.05 4.23
C MET A 1 32.45 -41.58 4.16
N PRO A 2 32.42 -40.93 3.01
CA PRO A 2 31.96 -39.55 2.88
C PRO A 2 30.46 -39.52 2.61
N LEU A 3 29.76 -38.70 3.37
CA LEU A 3 28.33 -38.40 3.22
C LEU A 3 28.12 -37.54 1.96
N SER A 4 27.44 -38.09 0.99
CA SER A 4 26.96 -37.37 -0.20
C SER A 4 25.84 -36.39 0.18
N GLN A 5 26.10 -35.10 0.03
CA GLN A 5 25.07 -34.06 0.08
C GLN A 5 24.43 -33.96 -1.29
N ASP A 6 23.25 -34.54 -1.43
CA ASP A 6 22.36 -34.28 -2.55
C ASP A 6 21.52 -33.05 -2.23
N ARG A 7 21.91 -31.89 -2.73
CA ARG A 7 21.11 -30.67 -2.68
C ARG A 7 20.21 -30.69 -3.90
N GLY A 8 18.93 -31.03 -3.68
CA GLY A 8 17.91 -30.97 -4.69
C GLY A 8 17.87 -29.60 -5.39
N ALA A 9 18.10 -29.61 -6.68
CA ALA A 9 17.99 -28.44 -7.54
C ALA A 9 16.52 -28.00 -7.63
N PHE A 10 16.25 -26.75 -7.32
CA PHE A 10 14.96 -26.11 -7.58
C PHE A 10 14.74 -26.03 -9.10
N PRO A 11 13.58 -26.44 -9.61
CA PRO A 11 13.30 -26.43 -11.04
C PRO A 11 12.75 -25.07 -11.46
N TYR A 12 13.60 -24.06 -11.64
CA TYR A 12 13.23 -22.89 -12.43
C TYR A 12 14.02 -22.94 -13.75
N PRO A 13 13.35 -22.90 -14.92
CA PRO A 13 14.04 -22.83 -16.19
C PRO A 13 14.74 -21.48 -16.31
N ARG A 14 16.03 -21.51 -16.61
CA ARG A 14 16.79 -20.34 -17.03
C ARG A 14 16.27 -19.92 -18.39
N THR A 15 15.34 -19.00 -18.47
CA THR A 15 15.04 -18.27 -19.68
C THR A 15 15.91 -17.02 -19.73
N GLN A 16 16.94 -17.09 -20.57
CA GLN A 16 17.61 -15.91 -21.09
C GLN A 16 16.61 -15.12 -21.93
N ALA A 17 16.20 -13.97 -21.43
CA ALA A 17 15.84 -12.80 -22.22
C ALA A 17 15.80 -11.62 -21.25
N SER A 18 16.85 -10.83 -21.23
CA SER A 18 16.78 -9.46 -20.73
C SER A 18 15.84 -8.67 -21.64
N VAL A 19 14.56 -8.72 -21.37
CA VAL A 19 13.62 -7.72 -21.87
C VAL A 19 13.92 -6.45 -21.09
N MET A 20 14.78 -5.60 -21.66
CA MET A 20 14.76 -4.18 -21.30
C MET A 20 13.36 -3.69 -21.68
N VAL A 21 12.47 -3.68 -20.71
CA VAL A 21 11.21 -2.96 -20.82
C VAL A 21 11.62 -1.49 -20.90
N ASP A 22 11.48 -0.93 -22.09
CA ASP A 22 11.60 0.50 -22.31
C ASP A 22 10.44 1.16 -21.53
N ILE A 23 10.72 1.49 -20.28
CA ILE A 23 9.77 2.21 -19.41
C ILE A 23 9.71 3.60 -20.00
N LYS A 24 8.85 3.77 -21.00
CA LYS A 24 8.40 5.12 -21.40
C LYS A 24 7.89 5.74 -20.10
N THR A 25 8.62 6.72 -19.63
CA THR A 25 8.22 7.58 -18.52
C THR A 25 6.90 8.23 -18.92
N GLN A 26 5.79 7.59 -18.57
CA GLN A 26 4.51 8.26 -18.56
C GLN A 26 4.68 9.43 -17.59
N LYS A 27 4.45 10.65 -18.06
CA LYS A 27 4.40 11.83 -17.21
C LYS A 27 3.29 11.58 -16.20
N HIS A 28 3.65 11.13 -15.01
CA HIS A 28 2.74 11.14 -13.88
C HIS A 28 2.59 12.61 -13.48
N ASP A 29 1.48 13.24 -13.83
CA ASP A 29 1.14 14.61 -13.47
C ASP A 29 0.77 14.71 -11.97
N ALA A 30 1.58 14.11 -11.11
CA ALA A 30 1.47 14.31 -9.68
C ALA A 30 1.85 15.76 -9.35
N ILE A 31 1.05 16.40 -8.50
CA ILE A 31 1.42 17.71 -7.95
C ILE A 31 2.67 17.52 -7.10
N VAL A 32 3.79 18.01 -7.59
CA VAL A 32 5.09 17.85 -6.93
C VAL A 32 5.38 19.14 -6.17
N LEU A 33 5.21 19.10 -4.85
CA LEU A 33 5.53 20.22 -3.97
C LEU A 33 7.04 20.36 -3.69
N SER A 34 7.87 19.41 -4.15
CA SER A 34 9.32 19.47 -3.98
C SER A 34 9.96 20.51 -4.90
N SER A 35 11.02 21.15 -4.41
CA SER A 35 11.85 22.07 -5.20
C SER A 35 12.58 21.33 -6.34
N GLN A 36 13.06 22.07 -7.35
CA GLN A 36 13.85 21.48 -8.44
C GLN A 36 15.10 20.79 -7.91
N SER A 37 15.79 21.39 -6.94
CA SER A 37 17.00 20.82 -6.34
C SER A 37 16.73 19.49 -5.61
N GLU A 38 15.59 19.36 -4.93
CA GLU A 38 15.19 18.09 -4.29
C GLU A 38 14.92 17.01 -5.33
N ARG A 39 14.27 17.35 -6.43
CA ARG A 39 14.04 16.40 -7.53
C ARG A 39 15.36 15.93 -8.15
N ASP A 40 16.31 16.84 -8.38
CA ASP A 40 17.62 16.51 -8.93
C ASP A 40 18.42 15.59 -7.99
N LEU A 41 18.33 15.82 -6.67
CA LEU A 41 18.94 14.94 -5.67
C LEU A 41 18.29 13.55 -5.64
N GLN A 42 16.97 13.46 -5.77
CA GLN A 42 16.27 12.19 -5.86
C GLN A 42 16.69 11.40 -7.12
N LEU A 43 16.82 12.07 -8.27
CA LEU A 43 17.29 11.42 -9.49
C LEU A 43 18.73 10.89 -9.35
N LYS A 44 19.64 11.68 -8.75
CA LYS A 44 21.00 11.20 -8.44
C LYS A 44 21.00 9.98 -7.53
N PHE A 45 20.08 9.94 -6.56
CA PHE A 45 19.96 8.80 -5.66
C PHE A 45 19.49 7.52 -6.39
N VAL A 46 18.54 7.67 -7.33
CA VAL A 46 18.10 6.57 -8.21
C VAL A 46 19.24 6.11 -9.13
N GLU A 47 20.06 7.02 -9.66
CA GLU A 47 21.23 6.67 -10.46
C GLU A 47 22.26 5.85 -9.64
N LEU A 48 22.50 6.23 -8.39
CA LEU A 48 23.38 5.49 -7.47
C LEU A 48 22.84 4.08 -7.21
N LEU A 49 21.53 3.93 -6.98
CA LEU A 49 20.91 2.62 -6.83
C LEU A 49 21.11 1.75 -8.09
N LYS A 50 20.84 2.30 -9.28
CA LYS A 50 20.95 1.56 -10.55
C LYS A 50 22.39 1.10 -10.87
N ARG A 51 23.40 1.80 -10.39
CA ARG A 51 24.83 1.49 -10.61
C ARG A 51 25.54 0.99 -9.36
N ALA A 52 24.78 0.53 -8.36
CA ALA A 52 25.35 0.02 -7.13
C ALA A 52 26.32 -1.13 -7.44
N PRO A 53 27.58 -1.06 -6.98
CA PRO A 53 28.56 -2.10 -7.24
C PRO A 53 28.46 -3.26 -6.23
N LEU A 54 27.22 -3.68 -5.96
CA LEU A 54 26.92 -4.80 -5.07
C LEU A 54 26.67 -6.05 -5.89
N PRO A 55 27.11 -7.23 -5.45
CA PRO A 55 26.63 -8.50 -5.98
C PRO A 55 25.10 -8.59 -5.90
N GLU A 56 24.46 -9.32 -6.81
CA GLU A 56 23.00 -9.43 -6.88
C GLU A 56 22.36 -9.97 -5.59
N ASP A 57 23.02 -10.93 -4.94
CA ASP A 57 22.61 -11.54 -3.68
C ASP A 57 22.77 -10.61 -2.46
N GLU A 58 23.60 -9.58 -2.58
CA GLU A 58 23.82 -8.57 -1.53
C GLU A 58 22.90 -7.35 -1.67
N LEU A 59 22.18 -7.21 -2.77
CA LEU A 59 21.37 -6.01 -3.02
C LEU A 59 20.22 -5.88 -1.99
N LEU A 60 19.45 -6.94 -1.76
CA LEU A 60 18.32 -6.92 -0.83
C LEU A 60 18.75 -6.82 0.64
N PRO A 61 19.78 -7.56 1.12
CA PRO A 61 20.31 -7.38 2.48
C PRO A 61 20.79 -5.96 2.76
N ASN A 62 21.30 -5.26 1.75
CA ASN A 62 21.84 -3.90 1.85
C ASN A 62 20.87 -2.79 1.41
N LEU A 63 19.57 -3.09 1.27
CA LEU A 63 18.56 -2.10 0.82
C LEU A 63 18.53 -0.84 1.69
N GLY A 64 18.95 -0.92 2.95
CA GLY A 64 19.10 0.21 3.86
C GLY A 64 19.98 1.35 3.33
N LEU A 65 20.96 1.05 2.44
CA LEU A 65 21.79 2.07 1.78
C LEU A 65 20.97 3.05 0.94
N PHE A 66 19.79 2.64 0.46
CA PHE A 66 18.95 3.38 -0.48
C PHE A 66 17.67 3.91 0.17
N LEU A 67 17.60 3.92 1.49
CA LEU A 67 16.49 4.51 2.23
C LEU A 67 16.76 5.99 2.54
N SER A 68 15.95 6.86 1.98
CA SER A 68 15.91 8.27 2.42
C SER A 68 15.18 8.37 3.77
N SER A 69 15.39 9.47 4.51
CA SER A 69 14.61 9.76 5.72
C SER A 69 13.10 9.73 5.46
N LYS A 70 12.66 10.21 4.31
CA LYS A 70 11.24 10.17 3.88
C LYS A 70 10.74 8.74 3.70
N SER A 71 11.52 7.88 3.03
CA SER A 71 11.13 6.47 2.85
C SER A 71 11.15 5.71 4.17
N LEU A 72 12.17 5.94 4.98
CA LEU A 72 12.29 5.31 6.30
C LEU A 72 11.17 5.77 7.25
N SER A 73 10.80 7.06 7.24
CA SER A 73 9.70 7.56 8.09
C SER A 73 8.36 6.90 7.76
N ARG A 74 8.08 6.62 6.48
CA ARG A 74 6.87 5.87 6.08
C ARG A 74 6.91 4.42 6.59
N ILE A 75 8.06 3.76 6.52
CA ILE A 75 8.24 2.40 7.07
C ILE A 75 7.99 2.39 8.58
N LEU A 76 8.60 3.33 9.32
CA LEU A 76 8.43 3.43 10.77
C LEU A 76 7.00 3.80 11.15
N PHE A 77 6.32 4.64 10.38
CA PHE A 77 4.91 4.97 10.58
C PHE A 77 4.05 3.70 10.50
N PHE A 78 4.14 2.92 9.43
CA PHE A 78 3.36 1.69 9.30
C PHE A 78 3.76 0.61 10.30
N HIS A 79 5.02 0.57 10.73
CA HIS A 79 5.45 -0.26 11.85
C HIS A 79 4.67 0.09 13.14
N GLU A 80 4.57 1.37 13.50
CA GLU A 80 3.83 1.80 14.68
C GLU A 80 2.31 1.62 14.52
N ILE A 81 1.76 1.83 13.33
CA ILE A 81 0.35 1.55 13.04
C ILE A 81 0.05 0.06 13.17
N TYR A 82 0.90 -0.82 12.62
CA TYR A 82 0.71 -2.27 12.70
C TYR A 82 0.70 -2.77 14.15
N LYS A 83 1.54 -2.23 15.00
CA LYS A 83 1.55 -2.56 16.44
C LYS A 83 0.24 -2.27 17.15
N LYS A 84 -0.53 -1.28 16.71
CA LYS A 84 -1.83 -0.94 17.30
C LYS A 84 -2.89 -2.03 17.09
N ILE A 85 -2.75 -2.85 16.06
CA ILE A 85 -3.73 -3.88 15.72
C ILE A 85 -3.35 -5.30 16.17
N LEU A 86 -2.21 -5.50 16.81
CA LEU A 86 -1.73 -6.84 17.21
C LEU A 86 -2.68 -7.57 18.14
N ASN A 87 -3.41 -6.83 18.99
CA ASN A 87 -4.34 -7.40 19.98
C ASN A 87 -5.80 -7.39 19.48
N THR A 88 -6.04 -7.11 18.20
CA THR A 88 -7.38 -7.13 17.60
C THR A 88 -7.51 -8.20 16.53
N HIS A 89 -8.68 -8.79 16.38
CA HIS A 89 -8.97 -9.65 15.24
C HIS A 89 -9.37 -8.84 14.02
N GLY A 90 -9.19 -9.44 12.85
CA GLY A 90 -9.67 -8.85 11.60
C GLY A 90 -8.59 -8.72 10.54
N VAL A 91 -9.01 -8.25 9.38
CA VAL A 91 -8.17 -8.07 8.20
C VAL A 91 -7.58 -6.65 8.16
N VAL A 92 -6.61 -6.48 7.28
CA VAL A 92 -6.09 -5.18 6.87
C VAL A 92 -6.63 -4.88 5.48
N MET A 93 -7.15 -3.67 5.25
CA MET A 93 -7.60 -3.20 3.95
C MET A 93 -6.84 -1.94 3.54
N GLU A 94 -6.32 -1.92 2.33
CA GLU A 94 -5.73 -0.73 1.71
C GLU A 94 -6.57 -0.31 0.52
N PHE A 95 -6.97 0.94 0.51
CA PHE A 95 -7.79 1.58 -0.50
C PHE A 95 -6.95 2.59 -1.26
N GLY A 96 -6.53 2.24 -2.48
CA GLY A 96 -5.50 2.93 -3.25
C GLY A 96 -4.13 2.25 -3.09
N VAL A 97 -3.90 1.21 -3.88
CA VAL A 97 -2.68 0.37 -3.79
C VAL A 97 -1.55 0.93 -4.64
N ARG A 98 -1.88 1.43 -5.82
CA ARG A 98 -0.92 1.94 -6.81
C ARG A 98 0.25 0.98 -7.03
N TRP A 99 1.46 1.31 -6.55
CA TRP A 99 2.67 0.49 -6.68
C TRP A 99 2.81 -0.58 -5.59
N GLY A 100 1.88 -0.67 -4.62
CA GLY A 100 1.82 -1.73 -3.61
C GLY A 100 2.87 -1.65 -2.50
N GLN A 101 3.51 -0.48 -2.31
CA GLN A 101 4.51 -0.30 -1.26
C GLN A 101 3.96 -0.63 0.13
N THR A 102 2.80 -0.07 0.46
CA THR A 102 2.17 -0.26 1.79
C THR A 102 1.74 -1.71 1.98
N LEU A 103 1.10 -2.34 0.99
CA LEU A 103 0.77 -3.77 1.04
C LEU A 103 1.99 -4.64 1.32
N SER A 104 3.10 -4.38 0.61
CA SER A 104 4.35 -5.11 0.78
C SER A 104 4.94 -4.92 2.19
N LEU A 105 4.91 -3.69 2.71
CA LEU A 105 5.33 -3.42 4.09
C LEU A 105 4.47 -4.15 5.12
N LEU A 106 3.15 -4.16 4.94
CA LEU A 106 2.23 -4.83 5.84
C LEU A 106 2.40 -6.36 5.79
N ALA A 107 2.68 -6.92 4.62
CA ALA A 107 3.01 -8.35 4.49
C ALA A 107 4.31 -8.71 5.23
N ALA A 108 5.34 -7.88 5.14
CA ALA A 108 6.58 -8.04 5.89
C ALA A 108 6.37 -7.89 7.40
N LEU A 109 5.61 -6.87 7.84
CA LEU A 109 5.27 -6.64 9.26
C LEU A 109 4.45 -7.80 9.83
N ARG A 110 3.51 -8.36 9.08
CA ARG A 110 2.80 -9.58 9.47
C ARG A 110 3.78 -10.74 9.68
N GLY A 111 4.75 -10.91 8.78
CA GLY A 111 5.78 -11.94 8.92
C GLY A 111 6.61 -11.79 10.20
N ILE A 112 6.86 -10.55 10.63
CA ILE A 112 7.60 -10.24 11.86
C ILE A 112 6.74 -10.46 13.11
N PHE A 113 5.53 -9.87 13.14
CA PHE A 113 4.73 -9.78 14.36
C PHE A 113 3.71 -10.90 14.53
N GLU A 114 3.19 -11.42 13.42
CA GLU A 114 2.10 -12.40 13.41
C GLU A 114 2.40 -13.58 12.44
N PRO A 115 3.58 -14.22 12.54
CA PRO A 115 4.03 -15.22 11.55
C PRO A 115 3.08 -16.41 11.39
N PHE A 116 2.31 -16.73 12.42
CA PHE A 116 1.36 -17.86 12.44
C PHE A 116 -0.11 -17.43 12.34
N ASN A 117 -0.39 -16.13 12.21
CA ASN A 117 -1.78 -15.64 12.10
C ASN A 117 -2.32 -15.79 10.67
N ARG A 118 -3.03 -16.88 10.42
CA ARG A 118 -3.68 -17.16 9.12
C ARG A 118 -4.88 -16.26 8.81
N HIS A 119 -5.43 -15.57 9.81
CA HIS A 119 -6.64 -14.75 9.66
C HIS A 119 -6.33 -13.28 9.38
N ARG A 120 -5.08 -12.84 9.58
CA ARG A 120 -4.63 -11.49 9.23
C ARG A 120 -4.38 -11.39 7.72
N LYS A 121 -5.46 -11.40 6.93
CA LYS A 121 -5.39 -11.16 5.49
C LYS A 121 -5.14 -9.67 5.22
N ILE A 122 -4.42 -9.38 4.14
CA ILE A 122 -4.18 -8.02 3.64
C ILE A 122 -4.85 -7.91 2.28
N ILE A 123 -5.84 -7.01 2.16
CA ILE A 123 -6.66 -6.86 0.95
C ILE A 123 -6.41 -5.46 0.38
N GLY A 124 -5.98 -5.38 -0.86
CA GLY A 124 -5.77 -4.13 -1.58
C GLY A 124 -6.83 -3.91 -2.65
N PHE A 125 -7.43 -2.73 -2.66
CA PHE A 125 -8.42 -2.30 -3.65
C PHE A 125 -7.84 -1.19 -4.51
N ASP A 126 -7.79 -1.39 -5.83
CA ASP A 126 -7.29 -0.40 -6.77
C ASP A 126 -7.88 -0.63 -8.17
N THR A 127 -8.00 0.42 -8.95
CA THR A 127 -8.34 0.33 -10.38
C THR A 127 -7.16 -0.19 -11.19
N PHE A 128 -5.92 0.05 -10.73
CA PHE A 128 -4.67 -0.08 -11.48
C PHE A 128 -4.68 0.70 -12.81
N ALA A 129 -5.61 1.64 -12.92
CA ALA A 129 -5.84 2.49 -14.09
C ALA A 129 -5.90 3.99 -13.73
N GLY A 130 -5.59 4.33 -12.49
CA GLY A 130 -5.62 5.68 -11.96
C GLY A 130 -7.01 6.11 -11.45
N PHE A 131 -7.15 7.40 -11.18
CA PHE A 131 -8.38 7.97 -10.61
C PHE A 131 -9.59 7.72 -11.48
N LYS A 132 -10.73 7.51 -10.83
CA LYS A 132 -12.04 7.38 -11.45
C LYS A 132 -13.10 8.05 -10.58
N GLY A 133 -13.95 8.86 -11.22
CA GLY A 133 -15.07 9.51 -10.52
C GLY A 133 -14.67 10.76 -9.73
N MET A 134 -13.75 11.55 -10.26
CA MET A 134 -13.41 12.87 -9.69
C MET A 134 -14.63 13.78 -9.64
N SER A 135 -14.70 14.61 -8.60
CA SER A 135 -15.84 15.51 -8.32
C SER A 135 -15.36 16.91 -7.93
N ASP A 136 -16.27 17.87 -7.82
CA ASP A 136 -15.98 19.23 -7.35
C ASP A 136 -15.45 19.27 -5.89
N LYS A 137 -15.59 18.17 -5.15
CA LYS A 137 -15.10 18.01 -3.77
C LYS A 137 -13.62 17.63 -3.71
N ASP A 138 -12.98 17.33 -4.84
CA ASP A 138 -11.59 16.89 -4.93
C ASP A 138 -10.59 18.05 -5.10
N GLY A 139 -11.07 19.28 -4.95
CA GLY A 139 -10.27 20.50 -4.98
C GLY A 139 -10.03 21.08 -6.38
N LYS A 140 -9.92 22.41 -6.44
CA LYS A 140 -9.71 23.16 -7.69
C LYS A 140 -8.24 23.20 -8.14
N LEU A 141 -7.31 22.95 -7.22
CA LEU A 141 -5.87 22.92 -7.50
C LEU A 141 -5.41 21.58 -8.05
N CYS A 142 -6.23 20.54 -7.87
CA CYS A 142 -5.96 19.23 -8.42
C CYS A 142 -6.16 19.29 -9.95
N ARG A 143 -5.06 19.39 -10.70
CA ARG A 143 -5.05 19.25 -12.17
C ARG A 143 -5.13 17.79 -12.60
N THR A 144 -5.42 16.91 -11.67
CA THR A 144 -5.61 15.51 -11.95
C THR A 144 -6.94 15.32 -12.68
N VAL A 145 -6.92 14.42 -13.63
CA VAL A 145 -8.09 13.98 -14.39
C VAL A 145 -8.25 12.50 -14.19
N ASP A 146 -9.38 11.95 -14.57
CA ASP A 146 -9.56 10.51 -14.60
C ASP A 146 -8.40 9.84 -15.36
N GLY A 147 -7.83 8.78 -14.77
CA GLY A 147 -6.63 8.11 -15.27
C GLY A 147 -5.30 8.63 -14.71
N SER A 148 -5.26 9.76 -13.98
CA SER A 148 -4.07 10.19 -13.25
C SER A 148 -3.68 9.14 -12.20
N PHE A 149 -2.37 9.02 -11.91
CA PHE A 149 -1.79 8.03 -10.99
C PHE A 149 -1.95 6.57 -11.44
N SER A 150 -2.23 6.32 -12.73
CA SER A 150 -2.20 4.96 -13.29
C SER A 150 -0.81 4.31 -13.11
N VAL A 151 -0.78 3.00 -13.13
CA VAL A 151 0.44 2.20 -13.11
C VAL A 151 0.76 1.64 -14.50
N SER A 152 1.92 0.99 -14.64
CA SER A 152 2.32 0.34 -15.89
C SER A 152 1.32 -0.75 -16.28
N GLU A 153 1.26 -1.04 -17.56
CA GLU A 153 0.44 -2.14 -18.08
C GLU A 153 0.83 -3.47 -17.41
N ASN A 154 -0.18 -4.27 -17.05
CA ASN A 154 -0.03 -5.55 -16.36
C ASN A 154 0.66 -5.49 -14.98
N TYR A 155 0.76 -4.30 -14.37
CA TYR A 155 1.44 -4.13 -13.08
C TYR A 155 0.82 -4.97 -11.95
N GLN A 156 -0.50 -5.16 -11.96
CA GLN A 156 -1.16 -6.00 -10.95
C GLN A 156 -0.57 -7.42 -10.89
N GLN A 157 -0.27 -8.01 -12.06
CA GLN A 157 0.30 -9.37 -12.14
C GLN A 157 1.71 -9.40 -11.52
N TYR A 158 2.53 -8.40 -11.81
CA TYR A 158 3.85 -8.23 -11.20
C TYR A 158 3.75 -8.08 -9.67
N LEU A 159 2.83 -7.24 -9.17
CA LEU A 159 2.63 -7.07 -7.75
C LEU A 159 2.14 -8.36 -7.08
N GLU A 160 1.28 -9.12 -7.73
CA GLU A 160 0.80 -10.41 -7.23
C GLU A 160 1.93 -11.45 -7.13
N GLU A 161 2.83 -11.48 -8.10
CA GLU A 161 4.05 -12.30 -8.05
C GLU A 161 4.95 -11.90 -6.89
N LEU A 162 5.21 -10.60 -6.72
CA LEU A 162 6.03 -10.06 -5.63
C LEU A 162 5.46 -10.43 -4.25
N LEU A 163 4.16 -10.22 -4.05
CA LEU A 163 3.48 -10.56 -2.79
C LEU A 163 3.48 -12.08 -2.54
N SER A 164 3.37 -12.88 -3.60
CA SER A 164 3.46 -14.35 -3.50
C SER A 164 4.85 -14.81 -3.04
N LEU A 165 5.91 -14.17 -3.54
CA LEU A 165 7.27 -14.43 -3.06
C LEU A 165 7.45 -14.01 -1.59
N GLN A 166 6.91 -12.87 -1.18
CA GLN A 166 6.93 -12.46 0.22
C GLN A 166 6.18 -13.43 1.13
N GLU A 167 5.02 -13.96 0.69
CA GLU A 167 4.31 -15.02 1.42
C GLU A 167 5.15 -16.30 1.52
N ALA A 168 5.83 -16.69 0.44
CA ALA A 168 6.67 -17.89 0.42
C ALA A 168 7.85 -17.84 1.39
N LEU A 169 8.34 -16.64 1.69
CA LEU A 169 9.41 -16.40 2.68
C LEU A 169 8.92 -16.41 4.13
N ASN A 170 7.60 -16.40 4.36
CA ASN A 170 7.01 -16.37 5.69
C ASN A 170 6.48 -17.75 6.13
N PRO A 171 6.33 -18.02 7.44
CA PRO A 171 5.66 -19.21 7.94
C PRO A 171 4.25 -19.38 7.38
N ILE A 172 3.78 -20.65 7.33
CA ILE A 172 2.47 -21.04 6.76
C ILE A 172 2.26 -20.52 5.33
N SER A 173 3.29 -20.56 4.52
CA SER A 173 3.34 -20.06 3.13
C SER A 173 2.36 -20.74 2.17
N HIS A 174 1.86 -21.94 2.52
CA HIS A 174 0.84 -22.66 1.76
C HIS A 174 -0.55 -21.99 1.80
N LEU A 175 -0.74 -20.99 2.69
CA LEU A 175 -1.97 -20.21 2.78
C LEU A 175 -1.74 -18.83 2.17
N LYS A 176 -2.52 -18.49 1.14
CA LYS A 176 -2.53 -17.14 0.58
C LYS A 176 -3.23 -16.19 1.55
N LYS A 177 -2.50 -15.22 2.08
CA LYS A 177 -2.97 -14.26 3.09
C LYS A 177 -3.03 -12.83 2.55
N PHE A 178 -3.10 -12.66 1.24
CA PHE A 178 -3.36 -11.38 0.58
C PHE A 178 -4.33 -11.55 -0.58
N GLU A 179 -4.99 -10.46 -0.97
CA GLU A 179 -5.84 -10.40 -2.17
C GLU A 179 -5.71 -9.01 -2.80
N LEU A 180 -5.56 -8.96 -4.14
CA LEU A 180 -5.64 -7.73 -4.93
C LEU A 180 -6.99 -7.70 -5.64
N VAL A 181 -7.83 -6.74 -5.28
CA VAL A 181 -9.18 -6.57 -5.84
C VAL A 181 -9.15 -5.42 -6.82
N ARG A 182 -9.13 -5.75 -8.12
CA ARG A 182 -9.10 -4.77 -9.19
C ARG A 182 -10.49 -4.26 -9.52
N GLY A 183 -10.63 -2.94 -9.62
CA GLY A 183 -11.84 -2.29 -10.11
C GLY A 183 -12.19 -1.03 -9.37
N ASP A 184 -13.36 -0.49 -9.69
CA ASP A 184 -13.91 0.66 -9.00
C ASP A 184 -14.26 0.29 -7.56
N ALA A 185 -13.77 1.05 -6.61
CA ALA A 185 -13.98 0.80 -5.19
C ALA A 185 -15.47 0.85 -4.78
N THR A 186 -16.27 1.67 -5.48
CA THR A 186 -17.70 1.78 -5.22
C THR A 186 -18.46 0.47 -5.48
N ASP A 187 -17.95 -0.36 -6.37
CA ASP A 187 -18.51 -1.67 -6.72
C ASP A 187 -17.79 -2.82 -5.99
N THR A 188 -16.46 -2.76 -5.98
CA THR A 188 -15.63 -3.90 -5.55
C THR A 188 -15.61 -4.10 -4.05
N ILE A 189 -15.66 -3.04 -3.24
CA ILE A 189 -15.68 -3.15 -1.78
C ILE A 189 -16.99 -3.80 -1.29
N PRO A 190 -18.19 -3.32 -1.68
CA PRO A 190 -19.43 -4.00 -1.32
C PRO A 190 -19.51 -5.44 -1.81
N ALA A 191 -19.02 -5.72 -3.02
CA ALA A 191 -18.98 -7.09 -3.56
C ALA A 191 -18.05 -8.00 -2.74
N TYR A 192 -16.89 -7.50 -2.30
CA TYR A 192 -15.98 -8.23 -1.42
C TYR A 192 -16.65 -8.55 -0.07
N LEU A 193 -17.23 -7.55 0.59
CA LEU A 193 -17.88 -7.71 1.90
C LEU A 193 -19.11 -8.64 1.83
N LYS A 194 -19.85 -8.62 0.72
CA LYS A 194 -20.93 -9.58 0.48
C LYS A 194 -20.41 -11.02 0.32
N ARG A 195 -19.25 -11.20 -0.31
CA ARG A 195 -18.60 -12.51 -0.52
C ARG A 195 -17.97 -13.03 0.78
N GLN A 196 -17.53 -12.15 1.66
CA GLN A 196 -16.84 -12.43 2.93
C GLN A 196 -17.60 -11.74 4.08
N PRO A 197 -18.81 -12.20 4.42
CA PRO A 197 -19.66 -11.51 5.41
C PRO A 197 -19.09 -11.56 6.82
N GLU A 198 -18.18 -12.49 7.10
CA GLU A 198 -17.48 -12.63 8.38
C GLU A 198 -16.36 -11.61 8.59
N THR A 199 -16.13 -10.73 7.63
CA THR A 199 -15.03 -9.76 7.68
C THR A 199 -15.17 -8.82 8.88
N LEU A 200 -14.13 -8.74 9.70
CA LEU A 200 -13.85 -7.66 10.64
C LEU A 200 -12.64 -6.89 10.15
N VAL A 201 -12.71 -5.56 10.19
CA VAL A 201 -11.61 -4.70 9.70
C VAL A 201 -10.85 -4.14 10.89
N SER A 202 -9.62 -4.62 11.12
CA SER A 202 -8.76 -4.10 12.18
C SER A 202 -7.94 -2.88 11.75
N LEU A 203 -7.57 -2.80 10.47
CA LEU A 203 -6.85 -1.66 9.90
C LEU A 203 -7.42 -1.36 8.52
N ALA A 204 -7.79 -0.11 8.30
CA ALA A 204 -8.19 0.42 7.00
C ALA A 204 -7.29 1.61 6.65
N ILE A 205 -6.68 1.59 5.47
CA ILE A 205 -5.77 2.62 4.98
C ILE A 205 -6.41 3.25 3.75
N PHE A 206 -6.67 4.55 3.81
CA PHE A 206 -7.24 5.36 2.74
C PHE A 206 -6.11 6.15 2.07
N ASP A 207 -5.89 5.90 0.79
CA ASP A 207 -4.87 6.51 -0.08
C ASP A 207 -5.46 6.63 -1.51
N PHE A 208 -6.74 7.05 -1.56
CA PHE A 208 -7.47 7.28 -2.80
C PHE A 208 -7.35 8.72 -3.30
N ASP A 209 -6.90 9.64 -2.44
CA ASP A 209 -6.82 11.09 -2.67
C ASP A 209 -8.17 11.77 -2.94
N ILE A 210 -9.17 11.06 -3.47
CA ILE A 210 -10.42 11.61 -3.98
C ILE A 210 -11.65 11.19 -3.16
N TYR A 211 -12.65 12.06 -3.18
CA TYR A 211 -13.84 11.99 -2.30
C TYR A 211 -14.71 10.75 -2.52
N GLN A 212 -15.10 10.48 -3.77
CA GLN A 212 -16.16 9.48 -4.05
C GLN A 212 -15.78 8.07 -3.61
N PRO A 213 -14.61 7.50 -4.00
CA PRO A 213 -14.22 6.17 -3.57
C PRO A 213 -13.92 6.12 -2.07
N THR A 214 -13.35 7.19 -1.47
CA THR A 214 -13.11 7.25 -0.02
C THR A 214 -14.41 7.19 0.77
N LYS A 215 -15.43 7.96 0.37
CA LYS A 215 -16.75 7.93 1.01
C LYS A 215 -17.40 6.56 0.89
N ALA A 216 -17.38 5.98 -0.32
CA ALA A 216 -17.95 4.66 -0.57
C ALA A 216 -17.27 3.58 0.28
N ALA A 217 -15.94 3.60 0.36
CA ALA A 217 -15.18 2.69 1.20
C ALA A 217 -15.54 2.84 2.69
N LEU A 218 -15.53 4.07 3.22
CA LEU A 218 -15.91 4.35 4.62
C LEU A 218 -17.31 3.84 4.94
N GLN A 219 -18.30 4.13 4.07
CA GLN A 219 -19.67 3.66 4.26
C GLN A 219 -19.78 2.14 4.23
N ALA A 220 -19.09 1.49 3.30
CA ALA A 220 -19.15 0.04 3.14
C ALA A 220 -18.52 -0.70 4.33
N ILE A 221 -17.35 -0.23 4.82
CA ILE A 221 -16.65 -0.92 5.92
C ILE A 221 -17.15 -0.54 7.31
N LYS A 222 -17.89 0.58 7.47
CA LYS A 222 -18.36 1.06 8.79
C LYS A 222 -19.06 -0.01 9.62
N PRO A 223 -19.95 -0.89 9.08
CA PRO A 223 -20.55 -1.98 9.82
C PRO A 223 -19.59 -3.10 10.23
N HIS A 224 -18.38 -3.12 9.64
CA HIS A 224 -17.34 -4.12 9.88
C HIS A 224 -16.22 -3.62 10.81
N LEU A 225 -16.33 -2.36 11.27
CA LEU A 225 -15.42 -1.74 12.23
C LEU A 225 -15.88 -2.04 13.66
N PHE A 226 -14.96 -2.03 14.60
CA PHE A 226 -15.20 -2.26 16.01
C PHE A 226 -14.24 -1.41 16.85
N LYS A 227 -14.47 -1.35 18.17
CA LYS A 227 -13.58 -0.66 19.10
C LYS A 227 -12.17 -1.24 19.05
N GLY A 228 -11.19 -0.41 18.70
CA GLY A 228 -9.79 -0.80 18.45
C GLY A 228 -9.44 -0.95 16.97
N SER A 229 -10.40 -0.81 16.04
CA SER A 229 -10.09 -0.66 14.61
C SER A 229 -9.31 0.64 14.38
N VAL A 230 -8.33 0.59 13.48
CA VAL A 230 -7.49 1.73 13.11
C VAL A 230 -7.82 2.18 11.69
N LEU A 231 -8.13 3.45 11.52
CA LEU A 231 -8.31 4.09 10.21
C LEU A 231 -7.11 5.00 9.95
N VAL A 232 -6.44 4.84 8.83
CA VAL A 232 -5.30 5.67 8.39
C VAL A 232 -5.72 6.44 7.15
N PHE A 233 -5.36 7.71 7.09
CA PHE A 233 -5.64 8.61 5.97
C PHE A 233 -4.36 9.29 5.53
N ASP A 234 -4.08 9.29 4.22
CA ASP A 234 -2.86 9.93 3.69
C ASP A 234 -3.00 11.47 3.63
N GLU A 235 -4.23 11.99 3.40
CA GLU A 235 -4.45 13.41 3.09
C GLU A 235 -5.50 14.10 3.95
N LEU A 236 -5.61 13.82 5.25
CA LEU A 236 -6.52 14.63 6.09
C LEU A 236 -6.03 16.08 6.25
N ALA A 237 -6.96 17.02 6.13
CA ALA A 237 -6.74 18.47 6.20
C ALA A 237 -5.78 18.99 5.11
N ASP A 238 -5.66 18.29 3.98
CA ASP A 238 -4.91 18.74 2.81
C ASP A 238 -5.81 19.63 1.94
N ASP A 239 -5.31 20.81 1.53
CA ASP A 239 -6.04 21.78 0.72
C ASP A 239 -5.98 21.47 -0.77
N VAL A 240 -5.04 20.62 -1.19
CA VAL A 240 -4.91 20.14 -2.56
C VAL A 240 -5.86 18.96 -2.81
N PHE A 241 -5.97 18.06 -1.82
CA PHE A 241 -6.82 16.86 -1.86
C PHE A 241 -7.82 16.84 -0.68
N PRO A 242 -8.83 17.73 -0.66
CA PRO A 242 -9.78 17.80 0.46
C PRO A 242 -10.76 16.64 0.53
N GLY A 243 -10.80 15.78 -0.51
CA GLY A 243 -11.78 14.73 -0.70
C GLY A 243 -11.89 13.75 0.46
N GLU A 244 -10.77 13.26 0.99
CA GLU A 244 -10.75 12.35 2.14
C GLU A 244 -11.32 12.99 3.40
N THR A 245 -10.97 14.26 3.68
CA THR A 245 -11.48 15.00 4.84
C THR A 245 -13.01 15.18 4.75
N ILE A 246 -13.51 15.54 3.57
CA ILE A 246 -14.94 15.73 3.36
C ILE A 246 -15.68 14.40 3.52
N ALA A 247 -15.14 13.31 2.96
CA ALA A 247 -15.71 11.98 3.08
C ALA A 247 -15.78 11.51 4.55
N LEU A 248 -14.70 11.70 5.30
CA LEU A 248 -14.67 11.34 6.73
C LEU A 248 -15.75 12.08 7.52
N ARG A 249 -15.88 13.41 7.32
CA ARG A 249 -16.88 14.26 8.01
C ARG A 249 -18.32 13.89 7.68
N GLU A 250 -18.58 13.34 6.50
CA GLU A 250 -19.93 12.93 6.09
C GLU A 250 -20.32 11.54 6.62
N VAL A 251 -19.34 10.71 6.95
CA VAL A 251 -19.59 9.32 7.41
C VAL A 251 -19.48 9.17 8.92
N PHE A 252 -18.62 9.97 9.56
CA PHE A 252 -18.40 9.96 11.00
C PHE A 252 -18.62 11.35 11.61
N ASP A 253 -19.07 11.37 12.87
CA ASP A 253 -19.04 12.62 13.66
C ASP A 253 -17.60 12.86 14.14
N LEU A 254 -17.01 13.97 13.74
CA LEU A 254 -15.62 14.28 14.12
C LEU A 254 -15.49 14.55 15.63
N ALA A 255 -16.57 14.91 16.33
CA ALA A 255 -16.54 15.10 17.78
C ALA A 255 -16.29 13.78 18.52
N ASP A 256 -16.64 12.66 17.92
CA ASP A 256 -16.42 11.31 18.47
C ASP A 256 -15.05 10.73 18.11
N LEU A 257 -14.27 11.43 17.28
CA LEU A 257 -13.00 10.93 16.78
C LEU A 257 -11.82 11.72 17.35
N ARG A 258 -10.79 10.98 17.74
CA ARG A 258 -9.48 11.57 18.00
C ARG A 258 -8.59 11.35 16.78
N VAL A 259 -8.44 12.39 15.96
CA VAL A 259 -7.51 12.35 14.82
C VAL A 259 -6.10 12.60 15.33
N GLU A 260 -5.23 11.62 15.17
CA GLU A 260 -3.85 11.63 15.62
C GLU A 260 -2.89 11.64 14.44
N ARG A 261 -1.68 12.15 14.66
CA ARG A 261 -0.57 12.07 13.70
C ARG A 261 0.72 11.66 14.41
N MET A 262 1.68 11.15 13.66
CA MET A 262 3.02 10.89 14.18
C MET A 262 3.98 11.98 13.68
N PRO A 263 4.87 12.52 14.54
CA PRO A 263 5.78 13.62 14.16
C PRO A 263 6.72 13.27 12.99
N MET A 264 6.98 12.00 12.75
CA MET A 264 7.86 11.54 11.68
C MET A 264 7.25 11.63 10.27
N THR A 265 5.93 11.80 10.17
CA THR A 265 5.23 11.96 8.89
C THR A 265 4.59 13.35 8.81
N ALA A 266 4.59 13.96 7.62
CA ALA A 266 4.05 15.31 7.43
C ALA A 266 2.52 15.30 7.32
N ARG A 267 1.93 14.35 6.60
CA ARG A 267 0.54 14.37 6.14
C ARG A 267 -0.32 13.28 6.76
N VAL A 268 0.22 12.09 6.91
CA VAL A 268 -0.55 10.90 7.29
C VAL A 268 -1.10 11.03 8.70
N SER A 269 -2.40 10.81 8.82
CA SER A 269 -3.14 10.84 10.08
C SER A 269 -3.82 9.52 10.34
N TYR A 270 -4.19 9.24 11.59
CA TYR A 270 -4.93 8.03 11.94
C TYR A 270 -5.93 8.27 13.06
N VAL A 271 -6.91 7.37 13.13
CA VAL A 271 -7.92 7.31 14.18
C VAL A 271 -7.92 5.89 14.74
N VAL A 272 -8.03 5.75 16.05
CA VAL A 272 -8.34 4.48 16.73
C VAL A 272 -9.76 4.58 17.25
N LEU A 273 -10.66 3.67 16.84
CA LEU A 273 -12.08 3.64 17.22
C LEU A 273 -12.28 3.03 18.61
#